data_429e79403ed56eb0ec822135bb39b21a
#
_entry.id   429e79403ed56eb0ec822135bb39b21a
#
_cell.length_a   1.000
_cell.length_b   1.000
_cell.length_c   1.000
_cell.angle_alpha   90.00
_cell.angle_beta   90.00
_cell.angle_gamma   90.00
#
_symmetry.space_group_name_H-M   'P 1'
#
loop_
_entity.id
_entity.type
_entity.pdbx_description
1 polymer ?
#
loop_
_entity_poly.entity_id
_entity_poly.type
_entity_poly.pdbx_seq_one_letter_code
_entity_poly.pdbx_strand_id
1 'polypeptide(L)'
;MTGNFVFPRNAFLGFDHLFDELERVTNHAKDSYPPHNVVKYDGMKYDIELAIAGFKKEDISIELKEHVLTIKGDREPRREQDKYVHKGISGRKFLKSFRLSEYAEVSGADLTDGILTVGIEVVLPEEKRPQMINITSNGVTNDKKKSKFLTG
;
A
#
# COMPACT_ATOMS: atom_id res chain seq x y z
N MET A 1 -11.30 18.53 -15.08
CA MET A 1 -10.25 19.16 -14.27
C MET A 1 -9.28 18.08 -13.83
N THR A 2 -8.22 17.95 -14.56
CA THR A 2 -7.11 17.10 -14.16
C THR A 2 -6.20 17.92 -13.25
N GLY A 3 -6.50 17.92 -11.96
CA GLY A 3 -5.56 18.43 -10.97
C GLY A 3 -4.40 17.45 -10.90
N ASN A 4 -3.22 17.83 -11.37
CA ASN A 4 -1.99 17.14 -11.04
C ASN A 4 -1.78 17.23 -9.53
N PHE A 5 -2.23 16.23 -8.82
CA PHE A 5 -1.89 16.07 -7.43
C PHE A 5 -0.42 15.65 -7.35
N VAL A 6 0.47 16.63 -7.32
CA VAL A 6 1.87 16.40 -7.00
C VAL A 6 1.95 16.27 -5.48
N PHE A 7 1.93 15.03 -5.00
CA PHE A 7 2.25 14.78 -3.61
C PHE A 7 3.72 15.17 -3.36
N PRO A 8 4.01 16.04 -2.39
CA PRO A 8 5.39 16.34 -2.06
C PRO A 8 6.06 15.07 -1.54
N ARG A 9 7.04 14.56 -2.28
CA ARG A 9 7.77 13.31 -1.95
C ARG A 9 8.37 13.32 -0.54
N ASN A 10 8.71 14.49 -0.02
CA ASN A 10 9.26 14.68 1.31
C ASN A 10 8.23 14.49 2.46
N ALA A 11 6.92 14.48 2.15
CA ALA A 11 5.88 14.26 3.17
C ALA A 11 5.54 12.77 3.39
N PHE A 12 6.08 11.87 2.57
CA PHE A 12 5.73 10.44 2.55
C PHE A 12 6.94 9.54 2.77
N LEU A 13 7.69 9.81 3.83
CA LEU A 13 8.80 8.97 4.26
C LEU A 13 8.29 7.54 4.58
N GLY A 14 8.70 6.59 3.76
CA GLY A 14 8.33 5.18 3.90
C GLY A 14 7.32 4.66 2.87
N PHE A 15 6.73 5.53 2.03
CA PHE A 15 5.80 5.17 0.96
C PHE A 15 6.26 5.57 -0.44
N ASP A 16 7.48 6.08 -0.58
CA ASP A 16 8.01 6.56 -1.86
C ASP A 16 7.91 5.50 -2.96
N HIS A 17 8.19 4.24 -2.62
CA HIS A 17 8.11 3.13 -3.56
C HIS A 17 6.68 2.79 -3.99
N LEU A 18 5.69 2.94 -3.13
CA LEU A 18 4.28 2.74 -3.49
C LEU A 18 3.82 3.78 -4.50
N PHE A 19 4.20 5.04 -4.31
CA PHE A 19 3.87 6.12 -5.24
C PHE A 19 4.61 5.99 -6.56
N ASP A 20 5.88 5.59 -6.56
CA ASP A 20 6.64 5.32 -7.78
C ASP A 20 6.01 4.17 -8.58
N GLU A 21 5.53 3.13 -7.92
CA GLU A 21 4.85 2.02 -8.58
C GLU A 21 3.48 2.45 -9.14
N LEU A 22 2.74 3.29 -8.44
CA LEU A 22 1.50 3.88 -8.92
C LEU A 22 1.73 4.75 -10.17
N GLU A 23 2.77 5.58 -10.17
CA GLU A 23 3.14 6.39 -11.33
C GLU A 23 3.52 5.51 -12.53
N ARG A 24 4.25 4.43 -12.32
CA ARG A 24 4.56 3.46 -13.38
C ARG A 24 3.33 2.80 -13.96
N VAL A 25 2.39 2.40 -13.09
CA VAL A 25 1.13 1.78 -13.51
C VAL A 25 0.25 2.76 -14.28
N THR A 26 0.19 4.03 -13.87
CA THR A 26 -0.56 5.06 -14.60
C THR A 26 0.07 5.42 -15.94
N ASN A 27 1.39 5.38 -16.04
CA ASN A 27 2.11 5.65 -17.30
C ASN A 27 2.09 4.46 -18.28
N HIS A 28 1.88 3.23 -17.78
CA HIS A 28 1.74 2.02 -18.58
C HIS A 28 0.28 1.60 -18.78
N ALA A 29 -0.62 2.55 -18.84
CA ALA A 29 -2.08 2.44 -18.77
C ALA A 29 -2.78 1.55 -19.82
N LYS A 30 -2.07 0.70 -20.56
CA LYS A 30 -2.67 -0.25 -21.50
C LYS A 30 -3.18 -1.55 -20.88
N ASP A 31 -2.81 -1.86 -19.62
CA ASP A 31 -3.19 -3.12 -18.97
C ASP A 31 -3.27 -3.03 -17.44
N SER A 32 -4.03 -2.08 -16.93
CA SER A 32 -4.21 -1.84 -15.49
C SER A 32 -5.37 -2.63 -14.87
N TYR A 33 -5.69 -3.81 -15.40
CA TYR A 33 -6.72 -4.66 -14.81
C TYR A 33 -6.17 -5.46 -13.61
N PRO A 34 -6.92 -5.53 -12.50
CA PRO A 34 -8.16 -4.81 -12.22
C PRO A 34 -7.92 -3.33 -11.87
N PRO A 35 -8.94 -2.46 -12.06
CA PRO A 35 -8.88 -1.09 -11.58
C PRO A 35 -8.64 -1.06 -10.07
N HIS A 36 -7.84 -0.13 -9.60
CA HIS A 36 -7.54 0.00 -8.18
C HIS A 36 -7.47 1.46 -7.74
N ASN A 37 -7.72 1.65 -6.45
CA ASN A 37 -7.50 2.90 -5.75
C ASN A 37 -6.46 2.70 -4.66
N VAL A 38 -5.77 3.75 -4.29
CA VAL A 38 -5.02 3.81 -3.04
C VAL A 38 -5.58 4.95 -2.21
N VAL A 39 -6.10 4.62 -1.05
CA VAL A 39 -6.70 5.57 -0.11
C VAL A 39 -5.73 5.78 1.04
N LYS A 40 -5.47 7.03 1.37
CA LYS A 40 -4.68 7.40 2.54
C LYS A 40 -5.60 7.94 3.64
N TYR A 41 -5.44 7.38 4.82
CA TYR A 41 -6.08 7.88 6.04
C TYR A 41 -5.12 8.74 6.86
N ASP A 42 -5.57 9.26 7.95
CA ASP A 42 -4.73 10.00 8.88
C ASP A 42 -3.61 9.12 9.45
N GLY A 43 -2.43 9.69 9.53
CA GLY A 43 -1.24 8.96 9.98
C GLY A 43 -0.58 8.15 8.85
N MET A 44 -0.20 6.93 9.17
CA MET A 44 0.53 6.02 8.28
C MET A 44 -0.33 4.83 7.85
N LYS A 45 -1.63 5.07 7.63
CA LYS A 45 -2.59 4.04 7.23
C LYS A 45 -3.07 4.25 5.81
N TYR A 46 -3.12 3.16 5.06
CA TYR A 46 -3.53 3.15 3.66
C TYR A 46 -4.39 1.94 3.36
N ASP A 47 -5.29 2.09 2.39
CA ASP A 47 -6.00 0.97 1.78
C ASP A 47 -5.69 0.89 0.29
N ILE A 48 -5.50 -0.32 -0.19
CA ILE A 48 -5.50 -0.62 -1.62
C ILE A 48 -6.83 -1.29 -1.93
N GLU A 49 -7.62 -0.67 -2.79
CA GLU A 49 -8.93 -1.17 -3.22
C GLU A 49 -8.86 -1.66 -4.65
N LEU A 50 -9.26 -2.91 -4.89
CA LEU A 50 -9.34 -3.49 -6.23
C LEU A 50 -10.79 -3.80 -6.59
N ALA A 51 -11.25 -3.32 -7.75
CA ALA A 51 -12.56 -3.66 -8.29
C ALA A 51 -12.49 -5.02 -8.99
N ILE A 52 -12.95 -6.07 -8.31
CA ILE A 52 -12.87 -7.47 -8.77
C ILE A 52 -14.24 -8.15 -8.72
N ALA A 53 -15.23 -7.53 -9.35
CA ALA A 53 -16.58 -8.09 -9.42
C ALA A 53 -16.57 -9.53 -9.97
N GLY A 54 -17.26 -10.42 -9.27
CA GLY A 54 -17.41 -11.83 -9.67
C GLY A 54 -16.32 -12.77 -9.16
N PHE A 55 -15.27 -12.27 -8.49
CA PHE A 55 -14.32 -13.11 -7.76
C PHE A 55 -14.87 -13.46 -6.38
N LYS A 56 -14.57 -14.68 -5.95
CA LYS A 56 -14.83 -15.15 -4.60
C LYS A 56 -13.55 -15.08 -3.78
N LYS A 57 -13.66 -15.15 -2.47
CA LYS A 57 -12.52 -15.19 -1.57
C LYS A 57 -11.52 -16.30 -1.93
N GLU A 58 -12.03 -17.46 -2.35
CA GLU A 58 -11.21 -18.62 -2.71
C GLU A 58 -10.40 -18.41 -4.00
N ASP A 59 -10.82 -17.46 -4.84
CA ASP A 59 -10.15 -17.14 -6.10
C ASP A 59 -8.97 -16.17 -5.91
N ILE A 60 -8.82 -15.60 -4.70
CA ILE A 60 -7.87 -14.54 -4.42
C ILE A 60 -6.78 -15.05 -3.48
N SER A 61 -5.54 -14.74 -3.82
CA SER A 61 -4.40 -14.91 -2.92
C SER A 61 -3.63 -13.61 -2.76
N ILE A 62 -3.21 -13.35 -1.53
CA ILE A 62 -2.45 -12.15 -1.15
C ILE A 62 -1.20 -12.60 -0.44
N GLU A 63 -0.04 -12.16 -0.91
CA GLU A 63 1.26 -12.49 -0.35
C GLU A 63 2.08 -11.21 -0.16
N LEU A 64 2.69 -11.06 1.01
CA LEU A 64 3.70 -10.04 1.26
C LEU A 64 5.05 -10.73 1.44
N LYS A 65 5.95 -10.50 0.50
CA LYS A 65 7.31 -11.06 0.53
C LYS A 65 8.33 -10.00 0.13
N GLU A 66 9.37 -9.84 0.94
CA GLU A 66 10.45 -8.89 0.67
C GLU A 66 9.94 -7.48 0.30
N HIS A 67 8.99 -6.97 1.07
CA HIS A 67 8.32 -5.68 0.87
C HIS A 67 7.51 -5.56 -0.43
N VAL A 68 7.27 -6.66 -1.13
CA VAL A 68 6.40 -6.70 -2.29
C VAL A 68 5.08 -7.38 -1.93
N LEU A 69 4.00 -6.61 -1.99
CA LEU A 69 2.64 -7.11 -1.85
C LEU A 69 2.18 -7.60 -3.22
N THR A 70 1.88 -8.87 -3.34
CA THR A 70 1.36 -9.49 -4.56
C THR A 70 -0.07 -9.95 -4.35
N ILE A 71 -0.97 -9.49 -5.18
CA ILE A 71 -2.39 -9.86 -5.19
C ILE A 71 -2.67 -10.59 -6.49
N LYS A 72 -3.10 -11.85 -6.38
CA LYS A 72 -3.41 -12.69 -7.52
C LYS A 72 -4.88 -13.08 -7.49
N GLY A 73 -5.56 -12.93 -8.62
CA GLY A 73 -6.88 -13.47 -8.86
C GLY A 73 -6.84 -14.58 -9.92
N ASP A 74 -7.30 -15.76 -9.53
CA ASP A 74 -7.33 -16.93 -10.41
C ASP A 74 -8.69 -17.63 -10.25
N ARG A 75 -9.59 -17.39 -11.16
CA ARG A 75 -10.91 -18.03 -11.18
C ARG A 75 -11.12 -18.82 -12.45
N GLU A 76 -11.93 -19.85 -12.35
CA GLU A 76 -12.41 -20.60 -13.51
C GLU A 76 -13.21 -19.70 -14.45
N PRO A 77 -12.92 -19.72 -15.76
CA PRO A 77 -13.74 -19.01 -16.73
C PRO A 77 -15.18 -19.50 -16.69
N ARG A 78 -16.13 -18.58 -16.71
CA ARG A 78 -17.53 -18.99 -16.88
C ARG A 78 -17.70 -19.63 -18.24
N ARG A 79 -18.37 -20.80 -18.28
CA ARG A 79 -18.59 -21.60 -19.50
C ARG A 79 -19.44 -20.91 -20.59
N GLU A 80 -19.94 -19.72 -20.32
CA GLU A 80 -20.91 -19.01 -21.19
C GLU A 80 -20.28 -17.83 -21.94
N GLN A 81 -19.00 -17.88 -22.25
CA GLN A 81 -18.32 -16.76 -22.93
C GLN A 81 -18.93 -16.44 -24.30
N ASP A 82 -19.52 -17.43 -24.98
CA ASP A 82 -20.06 -17.28 -26.31
C ASP A 82 -21.47 -16.66 -26.37
N LYS A 83 -22.09 -16.39 -25.22
CA LYS A 83 -23.45 -15.86 -25.12
C LYS A 83 -23.53 -14.35 -24.86
N TYR A 84 -22.39 -13.68 -24.67
CA TYR A 84 -22.40 -12.24 -24.40
C TYR A 84 -22.68 -11.46 -25.70
N VAL A 85 -23.72 -10.64 -25.69
CA VAL A 85 -23.93 -9.62 -26.73
C VAL A 85 -22.92 -8.45 -26.51
N HIS A 86 -22.62 -8.15 -25.25
CA HIS A 86 -21.60 -7.20 -24.84
C HIS A 86 -20.96 -7.69 -23.55
N LYS A 87 -19.64 -7.66 -23.48
CA LYS A 87 -18.89 -8.03 -22.29
C LYS A 87 -18.05 -6.83 -21.78
N GLY A 88 -18.54 -6.16 -20.76
CA GLY A 88 -17.86 -5.03 -20.13
C GLY A 88 -17.09 -5.42 -18.85
N ILE A 89 -17.50 -6.52 -18.19
CA ILE A 89 -16.83 -7.02 -16.98
C ILE A 89 -15.86 -8.12 -17.35
N SER A 90 -14.56 -7.86 -17.23
CA SER A 90 -13.52 -8.77 -17.69
C SER A 90 -13.51 -10.08 -16.91
N GLY A 91 -13.46 -10.03 -15.59
CA GLY A 91 -13.34 -11.20 -14.71
C GLY A 91 -12.17 -12.14 -15.04
N ARG A 92 -11.16 -11.66 -15.76
CA ARG A 92 -9.96 -12.42 -16.14
C ARG A 92 -9.00 -12.61 -14.98
N LYS A 93 -8.14 -13.60 -15.08
CA LYS A 93 -7.02 -13.79 -14.15
C LYS A 93 -6.14 -12.55 -14.14
N PHE A 94 -5.62 -12.21 -12.96
CA PHE A 94 -4.74 -11.07 -12.81
C PHE A 94 -3.65 -11.33 -11.77
N LEU A 95 -2.59 -10.56 -11.88
CA LEU A 95 -1.54 -10.46 -10.88
C LEU A 95 -1.15 -8.99 -10.76
N LYS A 96 -1.31 -8.44 -9.56
CA LYS A 96 -0.86 -7.08 -9.23
C LYS A 96 0.16 -7.10 -8.11
N SER A 97 1.21 -6.32 -8.28
CA SER A 97 2.28 -6.21 -7.29
C SER A 97 2.50 -4.76 -6.91
N PHE A 98 2.65 -4.51 -5.62
CA PHE A 98 2.92 -3.20 -5.04
C PHE A 98 4.18 -3.30 -4.18
N ARG A 99 5.13 -2.42 -4.41
CA ARG A 99 6.30 -2.33 -3.55
C ARG A 99 5.97 -1.43 -2.36
N LEU A 100 6.07 -2.01 -1.18
CA LEU A 100 5.79 -1.31 0.07
C LEU A 100 7.09 -0.82 0.73
N SER A 101 6.94 0.11 1.67
CA SER A 101 8.01 0.50 2.57
C SER A 101 8.51 -0.68 3.42
N GLU A 102 9.76 -0.64 3.86
CA GLU A 102 10.34 -1.65 4.76
C GLU A 102 9.59 -1.76 6.11
N TYR A 103 8.87 -0.71 6.51
CA TYR A 103 8.09 -0.68 7.75
C TYR A 103 6.59 -0.88 7.53
N ALA A 104 6.19 -1.21 6.30
CA ALA A 104 4.80 -1.45 6.00
C ALA A 104 4.38 -2.88 6.36
N GLU A 105 3.26 -2.98 7.03
CA GLU A 105 2.61 -4.24 7.41
C GLU A 105 1.21 -4.29 6.80
N VAL A 106 0.76 -5.48 6.46
CA VAL A 106 -0.63 -5.68 6.04
C VAL A 106 -1.48 -5.90 7.27
N SER A 107 -2.39 -4.99 7.55
CA SER A 107 -3.29 -5.06 8.70
C SER A 107 -4.46 -6.03 8.51
N GLY A 108 -4.82 -6.30 7.26
CA GLY A 108 -5.89 -7.23 6.90
C GLY A 108 -6.35 -7.06 5.47
N ALA A 109 -7.27 -7.92 5.06
CA ALA A 109 -7.91 -7.82 3.76
C ALA A 109 -9.38 -8.25 3.87
N ASP A 110 -10.24 -7.56 3.13
CA ASP A 110 -11.68 -7.80 3.06
C ASP A 110 -12.17 -7.78 1.62
N LEU A 111 -13.12 -8.64 1.31
CA LEU A 111 -13.80 -8.67 0.01
C LEU A 111 -15.30 -8.47 0.24
N THR A 112 -15.77 -7.28 -0.04
CA THR A 112 -17.17 -6.88 0.10
C THR A 112 -17.66 -6.17 -1.15
N ASP A 113 -18.84 -6.54 -1.62
CA ASP A 113 -19.49 -5.92 -2.79
C ASP A 113 -18.63 -5.87 -4.06
N GLY A 114 -17.77 -6.86 -4.25
CA GLY A 114 -16.87 -6.93 -5.40
C GLY A 114 -15.64 -6.04 -5.31
N ILE A 115 -15.40 -5.41 -4.16
CA ILE A 115 -14.21 -4.62 -3.87
C ILE A 115 -13.34 -5.39 -2.87
N LEU A 116 -12.11 -5.67 -3.27
CA LEU A 116 -11.08 -6.18 -2.36
C LEU A 116 -10.36 -4.99 -1.75
N THR A 117 -10.42 -4.87 -0.45
CA THR A 117 -9.71 -3.84 0.31
C THR A 117 -8.57 -4.47 1.10
N VAL A 118 -7.35 -4.02 0.89
CA VAL A 118 -6.16 -4.46 1.61
C VAL A 118 -5.63 -3.31 2.45
N GLY A 119 -5.73 -3.44 3.76
CA GLY A 119 -5.24 -2.46 4.72
C GLY A 119 -3.73 -2.55 4.91
N ILE A 120 -3.06 -1.41 4.88
CA ILE A 120 -1.61 -1.29 5.06
C ILE A 120 -1.35 -0.24 6.14
N GLU A 121 -0.51 -0.58 7.09
CA GLU A 121 -0.06 0.32 8.14
C GLU A 121 1.47 0.40 8.16
N VAL A 122 2.02 1.60 8.22
CA VAL A 122 3.45 1.80 8.37
C VAL A 122 3.77 1.96 9.85
N VAL A 123 4.47 0.99 10.41
CA VAL A 123 4.87 0.98 11.82
C VAL A 123 6.34 1.37 11.92
N LEU A 124 6.62 2.65 12.18
CA LEU A 124 7.98 3.11 12.37
C LEU A 124 8.52 2.67 13.74
N PRO A 125 9.77 2.13 13.81
CA PRO A 125 10.45 1.91 15.07
C PRO A 125 10.54 3.21 15.89
N GLU A 126 10.59 3.10 17.22
CA GLU A 126 10.70 4.28 18.09
C GLU A 126 11.87 5.19 17.74
N GLU A 127 12.98 4.61 17.31
CA GLU A 127 14.19 5.33 16.90
C GLU A 127 13.99 6.20 15.64
N LYS A 128 12.99 5.89 14.82
CA LYS A 128 12.68 6.60 13.57
C LYS A 128 11.39 7.43 13.63
N ARG A 129 10.73 7.45 14.77
CA ARG A 129 9.57 8.30 14.99
C ARG A 129 9.97 9.76 15.11
N PRO A 130 9.12 10.71 14.68
CA PRO A 130 9.36 12.12 14.93
C PRO A 130 9.57 12.38 16.42
N GLN A 131 10.65 13.05 16.76
CA GLN A 131 10.96 13.40 18.14
C GLN A 131 10.78 14.90 18.31
N MET A 132 10.09 15.29 19.37
CA MET A 132 10.03 16.69 19.79
C MET A 132 11.34 17.05 20.46
N ILE A 133 12.02 18.04 19.91
CA ILE A 133 13.30 18.53 20.45
C ILE A 133 13.01 19.81 21.21
N ASN A 134 13.26 19.77 22.51
CA ASN A 134 13.15 20.97 23.36
C ASN A 134 14.36 21.89 23.14
N ILE A 135 14.07 23.14 22.85
CA ILE A 135 15.10 24.18 22.73
C ILE A 135 15.42 24.70 24.12
N THR A 136 16.67 24.52 24.54
CA THR A 136 17.18 25.08 25.82
C THR A 136 18.02 26.31 25.54
N SER A 137 17.89 27.33 26.37
CA SER A 137 18.63 28.58 26.21
C SER A 137 20.10 28.50 26.66
N ASN A 138 20.51 27.41 27.33
CA ASN A 138 21.83 27.28 28.00
C ASN A 138 22.70 26.15 27.41
N GLY A 139 22.66 25.93 26.11
CA GLY A 139 23.51 24.96 25.43
C GLY A 139 22.98 23.51 25.47
N VAL A 140 23.54 22.66 24.63
CA VAL A 140 23.16 21.26 24.52
C VAL A 140 23.81 20.47 25.64
N THR A 141 23.02 20.03 26.61
CA THR A 141 23.51 19.09 27.64
C THR A 141 23.44 17.66 27.07
N ASN A 142 24.61 17.11 26.79
CA ASN A 142 24.74 15.70 26.39
C ASN A 142 24.63 14.80 27.62
N ASP A 143 23.43 14.63 28.16
CA ASP A 143 23.20 13.75 29.31
C ASP A 143 23.40 12.24 29.00
N LYS A 144 23.56 11.89 27.74
CA LYS A 144 23.81 10.48 27.34
C LYS A 144 25.18 9.95 27.74
N LYS A 145 26.12 10.80 28.12
CA LYS A 145 27.47 10.36 28.56
C LYS A 145 27.56 10.02 30.04
N LYS A 146 26.62 10.47 30.87
CA LYS A 146 26.70 10.22 32.32
C LYS A 146 26.19 8.86 32.75
N SER A 147 25.32 8.19 31.99
CA SER A 147 24.76 6.90 32.39
C SER A 147 25.71 5.71 32.17
N LYS A 148 26.78 5.90 31.37
CA LYS A 148 27.76 4.81 31.12
C LYS A 148 28.88 4.73 32.15
N PHE A 149 29.06 5.75 32.98
CA PHE A 149 30.14 5.79 33.99
C PHE A 149 29.68 5.44 35.40
N LEU A 150 28.39 5.25 35.64
CA LEU A 150 27.82 4.95 36.96
C LEU A 150 27.52 3.46 37.20
N THR A 151 27.75 2.60 36.23
CA THR A 151 27.72 1.15 36.35
C THR A 151 29.14 0.61 36.17
N GLY A 152 29.90 0.79 37.19
CA GLY A 152 31.20 0.17 37.35
C GLY A 152 31.07 -1.06 38.23
#